data_df90efa0b42a0e4c6d8ee9caf82ef919
#
_entry.id   df90efa0b42a0e4c6d8ee9caf82ef919
#
_cell.length_a   1.000
_cell.length_b   1.000
_cell.length_c   1.000
_cell.angle_alpha   90.00
_cell.angle_beta   90.00
_cell.angle_gamma   90.00
#
_symmetry.space_group_name_H-M   'P 1'
#
loop_
_entity.id
_entity.type
_entity.pdbx_description
1 polymer ?
#
loop_
_entity_poly.entity_id
_entity_poly.type
_entity_poly.pdbx_seq_one_letter_code
_entity_poly.pdbx_strand_id
1 'polypeptide(L)'
;VEVGLSKFYDALTEHVRLDCFPVAVRMLKPGERFPERVKRPAQDLKIKVATCQAIAMARRYGWVVALGDEDISCPLTAVVFGFRKASDFYVKGQACAGMYTETKEAGIRSEEQVAKFSFGEFKYILVAPLHRTTFEPEVIIIYANPAQILRLLAAALWKSGGRLTSSFGGRIDCAEEIIVPQRSGQCEVILPCLGDRVFAQTQDHEMAFSIPADRVEEIIEGLEGTQKGGVRYPIPSFLRYTGEFPEHYTKVVE
;
A
#
# COMPACT_ATOMS: atom_id res chain seq x y z
N VAL A 1 -0.43 -0.98 -22.44
CA VAL A 1 -0.74 -0.81 -21.00
C VAL A 1 -1.65 -1.92 -20.51
N GLU A 2 -2.82 -2.17 -21.13
CA GLU A 2 -3.75 -3.23 -20.69
C GLU A 2 -3.10 -4.62 -20.62
N VAL A 3 -2.26 -4.98 -21.58
CA VAL A 3 -1.60 -6.30 -21.65
C VAL A 3 -0.60 -6.49 -20.49
N GLY A 4 0.16 -5.46 -20.12
CA GLY A 4 1.11 -5.53 -19.01
C GLY A 4 0.44 -5.67 -17.65
N LEU A 5 -0.63 -4.91 -17.39
CA LEU A 5 -1.38 -4.96 -16.13
C LEU A 5 -2.15 -6.28 -15.97
N SER A 6 -2.69 -6.84 -17.07
CA SER A 6 -3.32 -8.17 -17.04
C SER A 6 -2.31 -9.25 -16.69
N LYS A 7 -1.16 -9.28 -17.36
CA LYS A 7 -0.07 -10.22 -17.03
C LYS A 7 0.38 -10.11 -15.59
N PHE A 8 0.47 -8.88 -15.07
CA PHE A 8 0.83 -8.66 -13.68
C PHE A 8 -0.21 -9.22 -12.71
N TYR A 9 -1.49 -8.97 -12.98
CA TYR A 9 -2.57 -9.55 -12.19
C TYR A 9 -2.52 -11.08 -12.18
N ASP A 10 -2.28 -11.70 -13.33
CA ASP A 10 -2.14 -13.14 -13.47
C ASP A 10 -0.92 -13.67 -12.68
N ALA A 11 0.23 -13.00 -12.78
CA ALA A 11 1.44 -13.35 -12.04
C ALA A 11 1.23 -13.24 -10.52
N LEU A 12 0.53 -12.20 -10.04
CA LEU A 12 0.16 -12.06 -8.63
C LEU A 12 -0.77 -13.19 -8.17
N THR A 13 -1.76 -13.54 -8.99
CA THR A 13 -2.70 -14.63 -8.71
C THR A 13 -1.99 -15.98 -8.60
N GLU A 14 -1.07 -16.27 -9.51
CA GLU A 14 -0.32 -17.53 -9.54
C GLU A 14 0.71 -17.63 -8.41
N HIS A 15 1.51 -16.57 -8.22
CA HIS A 15 2.72 -16.62 -7.41
C HIS A 15 2.59 -16.05 -6.01
N VAL A 16 1.57 -15.20 -5.74
CA VAL A 16 1.37 -14.54 -4.44
C VAL A 16 0.05 -14.94 -3.78
N ARG A 17 -0.99 -15.19 -4.56
CA ARG A 17 -2.31 -15.65 -4.08
C ARG A 17 -2.93 -14.67 -3.08
N LEU A 18 -3.16 -13.45 -3.53
CA LEU A 18 -3.70 -12.37 -2.70
C LEU A 18 -5.16 -12.62 -2.28
N ASP A 19 -5.51 -12.21 -1.06
CA ASP A 19 -6.86 -12.33 -0.51
C ASP A 19 -7.79 -11.19 -0.93
N CYS A 20 -7.23 -10.13 -1.51
CA CYS A 20 -7.99 -8.99 -2.04
C CYS A 20 -7.36 -8.48 -3.34
N PHE A 21 -8.08 -7.62 -4.05
CA PHE A 21 -7.57 -7.08 -5.31
C PHE A 21 -6.41 -6.12 -5.10
N PRO A 22 -5.31 -6.22 -5.88
CA PRO A 22 -4.35 -5.14 -6.02
C PRO A 22 -5.03 -3.86 -6.48
N VAL A 23 -4.58 -2.71 -6.01
CA VAL A 23 -5.19 -1.40 -6.28
C VAL A 23 -4.28 -0.57 -7.17
N ALA A 24 -4.77 -0.20 -8.33
CA ALA A 24 -4.15 0.78 -9.21
C ALA A 24 -4.50 2.20 -8.76
N VAL A 25 -3.51 3.07 -8.68
CA VAL A 25 -3.66 4.47 -8.23
C VAL A 25 -3.13 5.41 -9.29
N ARG A 26 -3.86 6.50 -9.53
CA ARG A 26 -3.42 7.63 -10.36
C ARG A 26 -3.83 8.95 -9.71
N MET A 27 -2.95 9.92 -9.76
CA MET A 27 -3.24 11.30 -9.39
C MET A 27 -3.72 12.08 -10.62
N LEU A 28 -4.89 12.70 -10.55
CA LEU A 28 -5.42 13.52 -11.64
C LEU A 28 -5.14 15.01 -11.39
N LYS A 29 -4.54 15.66 -12.37
CA LYS A 29 -4.32 17.11 -12.37
C LYS A 29 -5.63 17.88 -12.62
N PRO A 30 -5.68 19.16 -12.28
CA PRO A 30 -6.80 20.02 -12.67
C PRO A 30 -7.06 19.95 -14.18
N GLY A 31 -8.32 19.70 -14.58
CA GLY A 31 -8.74 19.62 -15.99
C GLY A 31 -8.66 18.23 -16.61
N GLU A 32 -8.02 17.25 -15.98
CA GLU A 32 -8.08 15.87 -16.44
C GLU A 32 -9.46 15.26 -16.22
N ARG A 33 -9.86 14.36 -17.13
CA ARG A 33 -11.18 13.72 -17.12
C ARG A 33 -11.12 12.39 -16.35
N PHE A 34 -12.24 12.06 -15.73
CA PHE A 34 -12.43 10.73 -15.15
C PHE A 34 -12.55 9.66 -16.23
N PRO A 35 -12.09 8.43 -15.96
CA PRO A 35 -12.50 7.27 -16.73
C PRO A 35 -14.01 7.01 -16.55
N GLU A 36 -14.57 6.13 -17.38
CA GLU A 36 -15.98 5.76 -17.26
C GLU A 36 -16.26 5.01 -15.94
N ARG A 37 -17.50 5.17 -15.44
CA ARG A 37 -18.03 4.43 -14.27
C ARG A 37 -17.27 4.65 -12.96
N VAL A 38 -16.72 5.83 -12.76
CA VAL A 38 -16.06 6.22 -11.49
C VAL A 38 -17.11 6.63 -10.46
N LYS A 39 -16.98 6.12 -9.23
CA LYS A 39 -17.79 6.57 -8.09
C LYS A 39 -17.13 7.75 -7.39
N ARG A 40 -17.93 8.76 -7.10
CA ARG A 40 -17.57 9.92 -6.30
C ARG A 40 -18.33 9.82 -4.97
N PRO A 41 -17.67 9.52 -3.83
CA PRO A 41 -18.36 9.24 -2.55
C PRO A 41 -19.34 10.32 -2.12
N ALA A 42 -18.98 11.60 -2.21
CA ALA A 42 -19.87 12.69 -1.85
C ALA A 42 -21.08 12.82 -2.79
N GLN A 43 -20.90 12.54 -4.07
CA GLN A 43 -21.95 12.68 -5.09
C GLN A 43 -22.84 11.44 -5.15
N ASP A 44 -22.24 10.24 -5.20
CA ASP A 44 -22.95 9.00 -5.49
C ASP A 44 -23.45 8.29 -4.22
N LEU A 45 -22.69 8.38 -3.12
CA LEU A 45 -23.01 7.71 -1.87
C LEU A 45 -23.48 8.66 -0.77
N LYS A 46 -23.41 9.97 -0.99
CA LYS A 46 -23.77 11.04 -0.02
C LYS A 46 -22.95 10.98 1.28
N ILE A 47 -21.72 10.46 1.21
CA ILE A 47 -20.80 10.37 2.33
C ILE A 47 -19.43 10.91 1.93
N LYS A 48 -18.63 11.28 2.93
CA LYS A 48 -17.19 11.52 2.76
C LYS A 48 -16.43 10.34 3.31
N VAL A 49 -15.31 10.01 2.69
CA VAL A 49 -14.47 8.86 3.06
C VAL A 49 -13.00 9.25 3.20
N ALA A 50 -12.24 8.51 4.01
CA ALA A 50 -10.80 8.63 4.04
C ALA A 50 -10.17 7.96 2.80
N THR A 51 -8.92 8.31 2.47
CA THR A 51 -8.19 7.68 1.35
C THR A 51 -8.08 6.17 1.54
N CYS A 52 -7.75 5.70 2.73
CA CYS A 52 -7.72 4.28 3.07
C CYS A 52 -9.07 3.57 2.82
N GLN A 53 -10.19 4.25 3.10
CA GLN A 53 -11.53 3.70 2.79
C GLN A 53 -11.76 3.58 1.28
N ALA A 54 -11.31 4.53 0.46
CA ALA A 54 -11.42 4.41 -0.99
C ALA A 54 -10.55 3.26 -1.52
N ILE A 55 -9.34 3.07 -0.97
CA ILE A 55 -8.49 1.92 -1.26
C ILE A 55 -9.21 0.62 -0.86
N ALA A 56 -9.85 0.57 0.31
CA ALA A 56 -10.64 -0.57 0.74
C ALA A 56 -11.84 -0.85 -0.19
N MET A 57 -12.53 0.19 -0.67
CA MET A 57 -13.60 0.05 -1.67
C MET A 57 -13.08 -0.58 -2.97
N ALA A 58 -11.89 -0.22 -3.41
CA ALA A 58 -11.28 -0.81 -4.60
C ALA A 58 -10.85 -2.26 -4.33
N ARG A 59 -10.08 -2.51 -3.25
CA ARG A 59 -9.49 -3.83 -2.99
C ARG A 59 -10.49 -4.91 -2.56
N ARG A 60 -11.60 -4.52 -1.89
CA ARG A 60 -12.58 -5.46 -1.35
C ARG A 60 -13.90 -5.51 -2.14
N TYR A 61 -14.36 -4.36 -2.66
CA TYR A 61 -15.64 -4.29 -3.37
C TYR A 61 -15.49 -4.20 -4.89
N GLY A 62 -14.26 -4.03 -5.38
CA GLY A 62 -13.99 -3.93 -6.81
C GLY A 62 -14.49 -2.62 -7.43
N TRP A 63 -14.60 -1.54 -6.67
CA TRP A 63 -15.10 -0.25 -7.15
C TRP A 63 -13.96 0.62 -7.69
N VAL A 64 -14.27 1.38 -8.73
CA VAL A 64 -13.45 2.49 -9.20
C VAL A 64 -13.92 3.76 -8.51
N VAL A 65 -13.03 4.42 -7.76
CA VAL A 65 -13.37 5.55 -6.90
C VAL A 65 -12.43 6.72 -7.18
N ALA A 66 -12.98 7.93 -7.24
CA ALA A 66 -12.21 9.16 -7.28
C ALA A 66 -12.51 10.01 -6.03
N LEU A 67 -11.45 10.49 -5.40
CA LEU A 67 -11.52 11.38 -4.24
C LEU A 67 -10.96 12.76 -4.60
N GLY A 68 -11.77 13.79 -4.44
CA GLY A 68 -11.33 15.17 -4.39
C GLY A 68 -11.57 15.78 -3.00
N ASP A 69 -11.36 17.07 -2.86
CA ASP A 69 -11.57 17.78 -1.59
C ASP A 69 -12.98 17.61 -1.02
N GLU A 70 -13.97 17.56 -1.89
CA GLU A 70 -15.37 17.37 -1.52
C GLU A 70 -15.69 15.96 -1.02
N ASP A 71 -14.91 14.95 -1.43
CA ASP A 71 -15.14 13.54 -1.09
C ASP A 71 -14.39 13.10 0.17
N ILE A 72 -13.31 13.83 0.54
CA ILE A 72 -12.37 13.38 1.57
C ILE A 72 -12.84 13.78 2.98
N SER A 73 -12.86 12.81 3.90
CA SER A 73 -13.20 13.03 5.31
C SER A 73 -11.96 13.21 6.19
N CYS A 74 -10.83 12.61 5.82
CA CYS A 74 -9.60 12.68 6.62
C CYS A 74 -8.87 14.02 6.39
N PRO A 75 -8.77 14.91 7.41
CA PRO A 75 -8.14 16.21 7.24
C PRO A 75 -6.62 16.09 6.99
N LEU A 76 -5.97 15.04 7.53
CA LEU A 76 -4.54 14.81 7.33
C LEU A 76 -4.25 14.48 5.87
N THR A 77 -5.01 13.57 5.27
CA THR A 77 -4.82 13.21 3.86
C THR A 77 -5.22 14.35 2.92
N ALA A 78 -6.20 15.18 3.28
CA ALA A 78 -6.51 16.39 2.52
C ALA A 78 -5.31 17.36 2.44
N VAL A 79 -4.49 17.44 3.49
CA VAL A 79 -3.27 18.25 3.50
C VAL A 79 -2.14 17.58 2.71
N VAL A 80 -1.85 16.30 2.97
CA VAL A 80 -0.69 15.63 2.35
C VAL A 80 -0.87 15.40 0.85
N PHE A 81 -2.12 15.22 0.37
CA PHE A 81 -2.41 15.16 -1.07
C PHE A 81 -2.58 16.54 -1.73
N GLY A 82 -2.37 17.63 -0.99
CA GLY A 82 -2.40 18.98 -1.53
C GLY A 82 -3.80 19.51 -1.87
N PHE A 83 -4.87 18.89 -1.36
CA PHE A 83 -6.24 19.38 -1.56
C PHE A 83 -6.56 20.58 -0.67
N ARG A 84 -5.94 20.66 0.50
CA ARG A 84 -6.07 21.76 1.46
C ARG A 84 -4.72 22.25 1.94
N LYS A 85 -4.65 23.53 2.27
CA LYS A 85 -3.45 24.10 2.90
C LYS A 85 -3.34 23.61 4.34
N ALA A 86 -2.12 23.31 4.78
CA ALA A 86 -1.82 23.01 6.16
C ALA A 86 -2.15 24.20 7.06
N SER A 87 -2.80 23.96 8.20
CA SER A 87 -3.04 24.95 9.22
C SER A 87 -1.81 25.11 10.14
N ASP A 88 -1.73 26.23 10.86
CA ASP A 88 -0.75 26.41 11.92
C ASP A 88 -0.77 25.30 12.97
N PHE A 89 -1.96 24.79 13.31
CA PHE A 89 -2.13 23.67 14.24
C PHE A 89 -1.38 22.41 13.76
N TYR A 90 -1.47 22.11 12.48
CA TYR A 90 -0.74 21.00 11.88
C TYR A 90 0.76 21.27 11.83
N VAL A 91 1.18 22.40 11.24
CA VAL A 91 2.61 22.73 11.05
C VAL A 91 3.37 22.85 12.37
N LYS A 92 2.70 23.33 13.43
CA LYS A 92 3.27 23.46 14.78
C LYS A 92 3.23 22.16 15.59
N GLY A 93 2.98 21.01 14.97
CA GLY A 93 3.03 19.68 15.58
C GLY A 93 1.92 19.39 16.61
N GLN A 94 0.91 20.27 16.70
CA GLN A 94 -0.17 20.12 17.70
C GLN A 94 -1.10 18.95 17.33
N ALA A 95 -1.16 18.56 16.06
CA ALA A 95 -1.94 17.41 15.60
C ALA A 95 -1.36 16.06 16.07
N CYS A 96 -0.06 16.02 16.38
CA CYS A 96 0.63 14.82 16.89
C CYS A 96 0.74 14.81 18.41
N ALA A 97 0.96 15.97 19.04
CA ALA A 97 1.27 16.08 20.46
C ALA A 97 0.15 15.52 21.34
N GLY A 98 0.52 14.66 22.29
CA GLY A 98 -0.40 13.97 23.19
C GLY A 98 -1.12 12.76 22.60
N MET A 99 -0.88 12.44 21.32
CA MET A 99 -1.46 11.26 20.67
C MET A 99 -0.38 10.34 20.05
N TYR A 100 0.44 10.88 19.19
CA TYR A 100 1.53 10.15 18.50
C TYR A 100 2.91 10.56 19.00
N THR A 101 3.02 11.74 19.59
CA THR A 101 4.26 12.26 20.16
C THR A 101 3.98 12.87 21.53
N GLU A 102 4.98 12.86 22.40
CA GLU A 102 4.87 13.47 23.72
C GLU A 102 4.77 14.99 23.64
N THR A 103 5.57 15.60 22.76
CA THR A 103 5.70 17.06 22.67
C THR A 103 5.34 17.59 21.27
N LYS A 104 5.07 18.89 21.18
CA LYS A 104 4.84 19.59 19.92
C LYS A 104 6.09 19.59 19.04
N GLU A 105 7.27 19.73 19.63
CA GLU A 105 8.55 19.71 18.92
C GLU A 105 8.80 18.37 18.26
N ALA A 106 8.47 17.25 18.92
CA ALA A 106 8.48 15.93 18.33
C ALA A 106 7.41 15.81 17.24
N GLY A 107 6.24 16.41 17.46
CA GLY A 107 5.17 16.50 16.47
C GLY A 107 5.59 17.24 15.20
N ILE A 108 6.28 18.37 15.32
CA ILE A 108 6.83 19.12 14.17
C ILE A 108 7.73 18.22 13.33
N ARG A 109 8.69 17.51 13.97
CA ARG A 109 9.59 16.59 13.25
C ARG A 109 8.82 15.49 12.51
N SER A 110 7.75 14.96 13.13
CA SER A 110 6.91 13.96 12.47
C SER A 110 6.18 14.53 11.26
N GLU A 111 5.61 15.75 11.36
CA GLU A 111 4.90 16.37 10.23
C GLU A 111 5.83 16.78 9.10
N GLU A 112 7.06 17.19 9.38
CA GLU A 112 8.08 17.54 8.38
C GLU A 112 8.51 16.32 7.56
N GLN A 113 8.56 15.12 8.17
CA GLN A 113 8.99 13.88 7.51
C GLN A 113 7.92 13.25 6.62
N VAL A 114 6.64 13.58 6.81
CA VAL A 114 5.56 13.03 5.96
C VAL A 114 5.69 13.55 4.53
N ALA A 115 5.71 12.66 3.56
CA ALA A 115 5.69 13.02 2.14
C ALA A 115 4.39 13.76 1.79
N LYS A 116 4.50 14.82 0.98
CA LYS A 116 3.37 15.68 0.61
C LYS A 116 3.46 16.12 -0.85
N PHE A 117 2.31 16.23 -1.50
CA PHE A 117 2.18 16.98 -2.74
C PHE A 117 2.00 18.48 -2.44
N SER A 118 2.36 19.32 -3.42
CA SER A 118 2.12 20.75 -3.32
C SER A 118 0.63 21.08 -3.35
N PHE A 119 0.22 22.14 -2.64
CA PHE A 119 -1.17 22.57 -2.67
C PHE A 119 -1.64 22.87 -4.10
N GLY A 120 -2.72 22.22 -4.53
CA GLY A 120 -3.30 22.36 -5.86
C GLY A 120 -2.55 21.63 -6.99
N GLU A 121 -1.53 20.83 -6.68
CA GLU A 121 -0.79 20.05 -7.68
C GLU A 121 -1.70 19.02 -8.37
N PHE A 122 -2.53 18.36 -7.59
CA PHE A 122 -3.53 17.40 -8.06
C PHE A 122 -4.93 17.79 -7.61
N LYS A 123 -5.93 17.33 -8.36
CA LYS A 123 -7.34 17.60 -8.08
C LYS A 123 -8.05 16.38 -7.50
N TYR A 124 -7.64 15.18 -7.91
CA TYR A 124 -8.25 13.93 -7.47
C TYR A 124 -7.23 12.80 -7.31
N ILE A 125 -7.52 11.90 -6.37
CA ILE A 125 -6.93 10.56 -6.30
C ILE A 125 -7.91 9.61 -6.98
N LEU A 126 -7.44 8.84 -7.95
CA LEU A 126 -8.21 7.81 -8.61
C LEU A 126 -7.69 6.45 -8.16
N VAL A 127 -8.56 5.59 -7.66
CA VAL A 127 -8.24 4.21 -7.24
C VAL A 127 -9.16 3.22 -7.93
N ALA A 128 -8.61 2.08 -8.36
CA ALA A 128 -9.36 1.02 -9.00
C ALA A 128 -8.76 -0.35 -8.68
N PRO A 129 -9.53 -1.44 -8.65
CA PRO A 129 -8.94 -2.77 -8.66
C PRO A 129 -8.17 -2.98 -9.96
N LEU A 130 -6.96 -3.53 -9.86
CA LEU A 130 -6.01 -3.63 -10.97
C LEU A 130 -6.61 -4.26 -12.23
N HIS A 131 -7.37 -5.36 -12.08
CA HIS A 131 -8.00 -6.08 -13.19
C HIS A 131 -9.19 -5.35 -13.86
N ARG A 132 -9.62 -4.21 -13.30
CA ARG A 132 -10.69 -3.36 -13.86
C ARG A 132 -10.21 -1.95 -14.18
N THR A 133 -8.90 -1.74 -14.14
CA THR A 133 -8.30 -0.44 -14.40
C THR A 133 -8.43 -0.08 -15.88
N THR A 134 -9.00 1.09 -16.16
CA THR A 134 -9.15 1.67 -17.50
C THR A 134 -8.27 2.91 -17.70
N PHE A 135 -7.30 3.10 -16.82
CA PHE A 135 -6.34 4.20 -16.85
C PHE A 135 -4.92 3.67 -16.61
N GLU A 136 -3.93 4.44 -16.99
CA GLU A 136 -2.53 4.16 -16.67
C GLU A 136 -2.27 4.51 -15.21
N PRO A 137 -1.96 3.52 -14.34
CA PRO A 137 -1.63 3.80 -12.97
C PRO A 137 -0.24 4.43 -12.84
N GLU A 138 -0.02 5.18 -11.77
CA GLU A 138 1.30 5.64 -11.35
C GLU A 138 1.89 4.72 -10.28
N VAL A 139 1.01 4.18 -9.42
CA VAL A 139 1.37 3.27 -8.33
C VAL A 139 0.37 2.11 -8.28
N ILE A 140 0.86 0.94 -7.88
CA ILE A 140 0.03 -0.22 -7.55
C ILE A 140 0.26 -0.57 -6.09
N ILE A 141 -0.82 -0.65 -5.31
CA ILE A 141 -0.80 -1.01 -3.89
C ILE A 141 -1.32 -2.42 -3.70
N ILE A 142 -0.60 -3.23 -2.95
CA ILE A 142 -0.94 -4.62 -2.64
C ILE A 142 -0.99 -4.78 -1.12
N TYR A 143 -2.17 -5.10 -0.58
CA TYR A 143 -2.32 -5.51 0.81
C TYR A 143 -2.18 -7.02 0.91
N ALA A 144 -1.32 -7.47 1.82
CA ALA A 144 -0.94 -8.87 1.93
C ALA A 144 -0.38 -9.21 3.32
N ASN A 145 -0.27 -10.49 3.64
CA ASN A 145 0.42 -10.93 4.85
C ASN A 145 1.96 -10.85 4.69
N PRO A 146 2.74 -10.88 5.79
CA PRO A 146 4.20 -10.75 5.72
C PRO A 146 4.90 -11.77 4.82
N ALA A 147 4.37 -12.99 4.68
CA ALA A 147 4.97 -14.00 3.81
C ALA A 147 4.74 -13.69 2.32
N GLN A 148 3.58 -13.12 1.99
CA GLN A 148 3.29 -12.61 0.65
C GLN A 148 4.13 -11.36 0.34
N ILE A 149 4.30 -10.45 1.32
CA ILE A 149 5.20 -9.29 1.19
C ILE A 149 6.64 -9.74 0.95
N LEU A 150 7.13 -10.72 1.69
CA LEU A 150 8.47 -11.31 1.46
C LEU A 150 8.60 -11.85 0.02
N ARG A 151 7.55 -12.45 -0.51
CA ARG A 151 7.51 -12.96 -1.89
C ARG A 151 7.64 -11.82 -2.92
N LEU A 152 6.92 -10.71 -2.71
CA LEU A 152 7.00 -9.51 -3.55
C LEU A 152 8.36 -8.82 -3.42
N LEU A 153 8.90 -8.71 -2.21
CA LEU A 153 10.23 -8.15 -1.96
C LEU A 153 11.32 -8.94 -2.70
N ALA A 154 11.28 -10.27 -2.64
CA ALA A 154 12.24 -11.10 -3.36
C ALA A 154 12.14 -10.89 -4.88
N ALA A 155 10.93 -10.70 -5.41
CA ALA A 155 10.72 -10.39 -6.82
C ALA A 155 11.27 -9.00 -7.19
N ALA A 156 11.04 -7.99 -6.35
CA ALA A 156 11.53 -6.62 -6.58
C ALA A 156 13.07 -6.51 -6.58
N LEU A 157 13.74 -7.42 -5.90
CA LEU A 157 15.21 -7.47 -5.81
C LEU A 157 15.84 -8.47 -6.80
N TRP A 158 15.05 -9.15 -7.61
CA TRP A 158 15.55 -10.23 -8.47
C TRP A 158 16.66 -9.80 -9.42
N LYS A 159 16.52 -8.65 -10.06
CA LYS A 159 17.50 -8.14 -11.01
C LYS A 159 18.63 -7.36 -10.34
N SER A 160 18.29 -6.51 -9.39
CA SER A 160 19.24 -5.59 -8.77
C SER A 160 20.03 -6.20 -7.63
N GLY A 161 19.47 -7.24 -6.99
CA GLY A 161 20.01 -7.70 -5.70
C GLY A 161 19.90 -6.62 -4.62
N GLY A 162 20.75 -6.71 -3.59
CA GLY A 162 20.84 -5.70 -2.55
C GLY A 162 19.71 -5.75 -1.53
N ARG A 163 19.18 -4.59 -1.15
CA ARG A 163 18.16 -4.44 -0.09
C ARG A 163 17.14 -3.37 -0.48
N LEU A 164 15.90 -3.61 -0.15
CA LEU A 164 14.86 -2.57 -0.16
C LEU A 164 14.90 -1.85 1.20
N THR A 165 14.79 -0.52 1.17
CA THR A 165 14.72 0.31 2.37
C THR A 165 13.39 1.03 2.35
N SER A 166 12.62 0.91 3.42
CA SER A 166 11.40 1.66 3.67
C SER A 166 11.48 2.36 5.02
N SER A 167 10.84 3.51 5.15
CA SER A 167 10.75 4.26 6.39
C SER A 167 9.32 4.23 6.93
N PHE A 168 9.16 4.23 8.25
CA PHE A 168 7.87 4.08 8.90
C PHE A 168 7.61 5.26 9.82
N GLY A 169 6.56 6.05 9.52
CA GLY A 169 6.15 7.17 10.35
C GLY A 169 5.10 6.83 11.43
N GLY A 170 4.51 5.63 11.34
CA GLY A 170 3.47 5.17 12.26
C GLY A 170 2.12 5.87 12.09
N ARG A 171 1.97 6.74 11.09
CA ARG A 171 0.75 7.49 10.76
C ARG A 171 0.78 7.97 9.32
N ILE A 172 -0.40 8.21 8.73
CA ILE A 172 -0.56 8.73 7.36
C ILE A 172 0.15 7.81 6.34
N ASP A 173 0.02 6.52 6.52
CA ASP A 173 0.54 5.48 5.63
C ASP A 173 0.13 5.66 4.16
N CYS A 174 -1.02 6.24 3.89
CA CYS A 174 -1.45 6.57 2.53
C CYS A 174 -0.47 7.51 1.79
N ALA A 175 0.31 8.33 2.50
CA ALA A 175 1.41 9.10 1.90
C ALA A 175 2.59 8.19 1.53
N GLU A 176 2.91 7.22 2.38
CA GLU A 176 3.93 6.20 2.14
C GLU A 176 3.50 5.25 1.01
N GLU A 177 2.21 4.92 0.93
CA GLU A 177 1.65 4.05 -0.10
C GLU A 177 1.64 4.67 -1.50
N ILE A 178 1.41 5.97 -1.61
CA ILE A 178 1.14 6.65 -2.89
C ILE A 178 2.23 7.66 -3.24
N ILE A 179 2.53 8.60 -2.33
CA ILE A 179 3.39 9.74 -2.65
C ILE A 179 4.86 9.30 -2.73
N VAL A 180 5.30 8.49 -1.77
CA VAL A 180 6.71 8.05 -1.73
C VAL A 180 7.07 7.24 -2.98
N PRO A 181 6.38 6.14 -3.34
CA PRO A 181 6.73 5.38 -4.54
C PRO A 181 6.54 6.18 -5.84
N GLN A 182 5.52 7.03 -5.94
CA GLN A 182 5.29 7.87 -7.11
C GLN A 182 6.44 8.89 -7.31
N ARG A 183 7.03 9.40 -6.23
CA ARG A 183 8.13 10.37 -6.28
C ARG A 183 9.51 9.73 -6.42
N SER A 184 9.73 8.62 -5.73
CA SER A 184 11.04 7.96 -5.65
C SER A 184 11.31 7.00 -6.81
N GLY A 185 10.25 6.46 -7.44
CA GLY A 185 10.36 5.34 -8.37
C GLY A 185 10.81 4.04 -7.69
N GLN A 186 10.71 3.95 -6.34
CA GLN A 186 11.11 2.77 -5.59
C GLN A 186 9.88 2.07 -4.99
N CYS A 187 9.97 0.74 -4.87
CA CYS A 187 8.97 -0.01 -4.12
C CYS A 187 9.08 0.31 -2.63
N GLU A 188 7.93 0.29 -1.95
CA GLU A 188 7.84 0.55 -0.51
C GLU A 188 7.11 -0.60 0.19
N VAL A 189 7.60 -0.97 1.38
CA VAL A 189 6.88 -1.81 2.35
C VAL A 189 6.25 -0.89 3.37
N ILE A 190 4.96 -1.03 3.63
CA ILE A 190 4.19 -0.14 4.48
C ILE A 190 3.54 -0.90 5.63
N LEU A 191 3.58 -0.31 6.81
CA LEU A 191 2.79 -0.72 7.97
C LEU A 191 1.52 0.13 8.03
N PRO A 192 0.34 -0.42 7.71
CA PRO A 192 -0.91 0.31 7.77
C PRO A 192 -1.14 0.98 9.12
N CYS A 193 -1.51 2.25 9.11
CA CYS A 193 -1.67 3.05 10.31
C CYS A 193 -2.96 2.73 11.08
N LEU A 194 -3.14 3.35 12.25
CA LEU A 194 -4.35 3.20 13.05
C LEU A 194 -5.62 3.54 12.25
N GLY A 195 -5.58 4.61 11.44
CA GLY A 195 -6.73 5.04 10.63
C GLY A 195 -7.15 3.99 9.61
N ASP A 196 -6.20 3.35 8.96
CA ASP A 196 -6.45 2.28 8.00
C ASP A 196 -7.10 1.05 8.68
N ARG A 197 -6.62 0.68 9.86
CA ARG A 197 -7.19 -0.43 10.64
C ARG A 197 -8.59 -0.12 11.15
N VAL A 198 -8.84 1.10 11.63
CA VAL A 198 -10.15 1.51 12.17
C VAL A 198 -11.18 1.74 11.08
N PHE A 199 -10.82 2.41 9.97
CA PHE A 199 -11.77 2.86 8.96
C PHE A 199 -11.80 1.99 7.70
N ALA A 200 -10.69 1.36 7.33
CA ALA A 200 -10.54 0.64 6.07
C ALA A 200 -10.50 -0.89 6.22
N GLN A 201 -10.81 -1.41 7.41
CA GLN A 201 -10.89 -2.85 7.70
C GLN A 201 -9.57 -3.61 7.45
N THR A 202 -8.44 -2.92 7.56
CA THR A 202 -7.14 -3.55 7.45
C THR A 202 -6.89 -4.41 8.69
N GLN A 203 -6.55 -5.68 8.48
CA GLN A 203 -6.37 -6.66 9.53
C GLN A 203 -4.98 -6.53 10.17
N ASP A 204 -4.83 -6.99 11.42
CA ASP A 204 -3.58 -6.88 12.18
C ASP A 204 -2.39 -7.53 11.48
N HIS A 205 -2.62 -8.59 10.73
CA HIS A 205 -1.62 -9.32 9.97
C HIS A 205 -1.37 -8.77 8.56
N GLU A 206 -2.14 -7.77 8.10
CA GLU A 206 -1.93 -7.15 6.79
C GLU A 206 -0.82 -6.08 6.86
N MET A 207 0.01 -6.10 5.83
CA MET A 207 0.95 -5.05 5.45
C MET A 207 0.60 -4.58 4.05
N ALA A 208 1.18 -3.47 3.60
CA ALA A 208 1.05 -3.07 2.21
C ALA A 208 2.43 -3.08 1.50
N PHE A 209 2.40 -3.26 0.18
CA PHE A 209 3.54 -3.17 -0.71
C PHE A 209 3.14 -2.31 -1.90
N SER A 210 3.83 -1.19 -2.07
CA SER A 210 3.57 -0.27 -3.17
C SER A 210 4.65 -0.38 -4.24
N ILE A 211 4.20 -0.40 -5.49
CA ILE A 211 5.03 -0.60 -6.67
C ILE A 211 4.78 0.56 -7.63
N PRO A 212 5.81 1.34 -8.01
CA PRO A 212 5.73 2.25 -9.14
C PRO A 212 5.33 1.48 -10.41
N ALA A 213 4.40 2.01 -11.19
CA ALA A 213 3.82 1.27 -12.31
C ALA A 213 4.85 0.93 -13.41
N ASP A 214 5.90 1.71 -13.56
CA ASP A 214 7.01 1.46 -14.48
C ASP A 214 7.90 0.26 -14.08
N ARG A 215 7.77 -0.24 -12.84
CA ARG A 215 8.48 -1.42 -12.36
C ARG A 215 7.70 -2.73 -12.48
N VAL A 216 6.48 -2.70 -13.02
CA VAL A 216 5.60 -3.87 -13.12
C VAL A 216 6.26 -5.04 -13.85
N GLU A 217 6.87 -4.80 -15.01
CA GLU A 217 7.53 -5.85 -15.80
C GLU A 217 8.71 -6.48 -15.02
N GLU A 218 9.47 -5.67 -14.28
CA GLU A 218 10.56 -6.16 -13.43
C GLU A 218 10.03 -7.10 -12.34
N ILE A 219 8.88 -6.76 -11.72
CA ILE A 219 8.26 -7.59 -10.69
C ILE A 219 7.74 -8.90 -11.28
N ILE A 220 7.13 -8.89 -12.46
CA ILE A 220 6.69 -10.11 -13.15
C ILE A 220 7.88 -11.06 -13.37
N GLU A 221 8.95 -10.57 -13.98
CA GLU A 221 10.16 -11.36 -14.20
C GLU A 221 10.77 -11.87 -12.89
N GLY A 222 10.73 -11.04 -11.85
CA GLY A 222 11.20 -11.41 -10.51
C GLY A 222 10.36 -12.50 -9.86
N LEU A 223 9.03 -12.45 -10.00
CA LEU A 223 8.12 -13.50 -9.53
C LEU A 223 8.41 -14.83 -10.24
N GLU A 224 8.56 -14.82 -11.55
CA GLU A 224 8.88 -16.03 -12.31
C GLU A 224 10.29 -16.57 -12.00
N GLY A 225 11.28 -15.68 -11.96
CA GLY A 225 12.68 -16.07 -11.73
C GLY A 225 12.90 -16.66 -10.34
N THR A 226 12.40 -16.00 -9.32
CA THR A 226 12.50 -16.50 -7.93
C THR A 226 11.66 -17.76 -7.72
N GLN A 227 10.53 -17.94 -8.41
CA GLN A 227 9.75 -19.17 -8.41
C GLN A 227 10.59 -20.35 -8.91
N LYS A 228 11.29 -20.18 -10.03
CA LYS A 228 12.20 -21.18 -10.58
C LYS A 228 13.36 -21.49 -9.62
N GLY A 229 13.83 -20.47 -8.90
CA GLY A 229 14.87 -20.59 -7.87
C GLY A 229 14.42 -21.25 -6.55
N GLY A 230 13.12 -21.56 -6.41
CA GLY A 230 12.57 -22.23 -5.23
C GLY A 230 11.99 -21.29 -4.16
N VAL A 231 12.02 -19.98 -4.36
CA VAL A 231 11.35 -19.00 -3.48
C VAL A 231 9.88 -18.94 -3.88
N ARG A 232 9.02 -19.60 -3.10
CA ARG A 232 7.61 -19.86 -3.45
C ARG A 232 6.66 -19.39 -2.38
N TYR A 233 5.42 -19.16 -2.77
CA TYR A 233 4.31 -18.99 -1.85
C TYR A 233 3.15 -19.92 -2.29
N PRO A 234 2.50 -20.66 -1.38
CA PRO A 234 2.84 -20.80 0.06
C PRO A 234 4.27 -21.34 0.28
N ILE A 235 4.89 -20.90 1.39
CA ILE A 235 6.25 -21.29 1.70
C ILE A 235 6.26 -22.77 2.08
N PRO A 236 7.02 -23.65 1.36
CA PRO A 236 7.13 -25.06 1.75
C PRO A 236 7.88 -25.19 3.06
N SER A 237 7.27 -25.83 4.04
CA SER A 237 7.89 -26.08 5.34
C SER A 237 8.55 -27.44 5.34
N PHE A 238 9.83 -27.50 5.67
CA PHE A 238 10.58 -28.74 5.86
C PHE A 238 11.11 -28.77 7.29
N LEU A 239 10.52 -29.60 8.11
CA LEU A 239 11.07 -29.90 9.42
C LEU A 239 12.08 -31.03 9.28
N ARG A 240 13.36 -30.70 9.31
CA ARG A 240 14.47 -31.66 9.32
C ARG A 240 15.20 -31.52 10.64
N TYR A 241 14.61 -32.09 11.67
CA TYR A 241 15.37 -32.20 12.91
C TYR A 241 15.07 -33.54 13.58
N THR A 242 16.08 -34.13 14.19
CA THR A 242 15.89 -35.27 15.07
C THR A 242 15.59 -34.72 16.46
N GLY A 243 14.42 -35.06 16.97
CA GLY A 243 14.02 -34.65 18.32
C GLY A 243 14.95 -35.30 19.34
N GLU A 244 15.58 -34.48 20.18
CA GLU A 244 16.33 -34.95 21.33
C GLU A 244 15.37 -35.08 22.52
N PHE A 245 15.09 -36.29 22.91
CA PHE A 245 14.22 -36.55 24.05
C PHE A 245 15.05 -36.70 25.33
N PRO A 246 14.51 -36.35 26.51
CA PRO A 246 15.13 -36.63 27.78
C PRO A 246 15.51 -38.10 27.90
N GLU A 247 16.68 -38.43 28.52
CA GLU A 247 17.22 -39.77 28.57
C GLU A 247 16.25 -40.82 29.10
N HIS A 248 15.35 -40.45 30.03
CA HIS A 248 14.33 -41.35 30.56
C HIS A 248 13.27 -41.77 29.54
N TYR A 249 13.09 -41.02 28.45
CA TYR A 249 12.13 -41.40 27.37
C TYR A 249 12.75 -42.46 26.43
N THR A 250 14.07 -42.48 26.29
CA THR A 250 14.74 -43.49 25.47
C THR A 250 14.58 -44.91 26.06
N LYS A 251 14.25 -45.01 27.36
CA LYS A 251 14.02 -46.27 28.09
C LYS A 251 12.56 -46.80 27.92
N VAL A 252 11.71 -46.10 27.19
CA VAL A 252 10.30 -46.53 26.95
C VAL A 252 10.24 -47.64 25.90
N VAL A 253 11.23 -47.75 25.06
CA VAL A 253 11.34 -48.81 24.03
C VAL A 253 12.53 -49.73 24.35
N GLU A 254 12.40 -51.00 23.99
CA GLU A 254 13.43 -52.01 24.12
C GLU A 254 14.48 -51.85 23.01
#